data_0eaf05a3de48a3367695476b2c679cc0
#
_entry.id   0eaf05a3de48a3367695476b2c679cc0
#
_cell.length_a   1.000
_cell.length_b   1.000
_cell.length_c   1.000
_cell.angle_alpha   90.00
_cell.angle_beta   90.00
_cell.angle_gamma   90.00
#
_symmetry.space_group_name_H-M   'P 1'
#
loop_
_entity.id
_entity.type
_entity.pdbx_description
1 polymer ?
#
loop_
_entity_poly.entity_id
_entity_poly.type
_entity_poly.pdbx_seq_one_letter_code
_entity_poly.pdbx_strand_id
1 'polypeptide(L)'
;MIHQPNQGAVLARAAGVLSEYAQTAKYICLCDADDMLEPDALRVLYEEAGKNDLDCVCADMAKMWKGVKLHSKFHAPCFEQPKVYSGEDIINDLYISCFGISNYPVSLCAKLYRTELITRVMGYPPVVWFMGDDLSITLRLMPETRRLGILPEAVYNYRIGGNTSRYMPYMLDDFLRLYRFKTEMRQKHPMPQDAEYFMAVELLNVLMTWFEMYKRQGKHTE
;
A
#
# COMPACT_ATOMS: atom_id res chain seq x y z
N MET A 1 -9.15 9.59 -20.28
CA MET A 1 -7.99 10.15 -19.56
C MET A 1 -8.49 11.29 -18.68
N ILE A 2 -8.07 11.35 -17.41
CA ILE A 2 -8.45 12.43 -16.47
C ILE A 2 -7.25 13.37 -16.33
N HIS A 3 -7.45 14.66 -16.61
CA HIS A 3 -6.45 15.69 -16.44
C HIS A 3 -6.77 16.53 -15.21
N GLN A 4 -5.81 16.68 -14.30
CA GLN A 4 -5.97 17.48 -13.08
C GLN A 4 -4.64 18.18 -12.73
N PRO A 5 -4.67 19.27 -11.94
CA PRO A 5 -3.46 19.83 -11.35
C PRO A 5 -2.73 18.79 -10.50
N ASN A 6 -1.39 18.89 -10.39
CA ASN A 6 -0.63 18.01 -9.51
C ASN A 6 -0.98 18.28 -8.03
N GLN A 7 -1.63 17.31 -7.41
CA GLN A 7 -2.06 17.32 -6.00
C GLN A 7 -1.56 16.10 -5.23
N GLY A 8 -0.52 15.45 -5.72
CA GLY A 8 0.07 14.26 -5.13
C GLY A 8 -0.58 12.94 -5.59
N ALA A 9 0.08 11.83 -5.22
CA ALA A 9 -0.30 10.50 -5.69
C ALA A 9 -1.66 10.03 -5.16
N VAL A 10 -1.99 10.34 -3.90
CA VAL A 10 -3.28 9.97 -3.29
C VAL A 10 -4.46 10.56 -4.07
N LEU A 11 -4.41 11.87 -4.36
CA LEU A 11 -5.51 12.53 -5.09
C LEU A 11 -5.54 12.12 -6.56
N ALA A 12 -4.40 11.78 -7.16
CA ALA A 12 -4.39 11.22 -8.52
C ALA A 12 -5.08 9.85 -8.57
N ARG A 13 -4.78 8.95 -7.62
CA ARG A 13 -5.45 7.65 -7.49
C ARG A 13 -6.94 7.82 -7.16
N ALA A 14 -7.28 8.73 -6.24
CA ALA A 14 -8.66 9.03 -5.89
C ALA A 14 -9.48 9.51 -7.11
N ALA A 15 -8.95 10.41 -7.93
CA ALA A 15 -9.61 10.85 -9.15
C ALA A 15 -9.91 9.70 -10.13
N GLY A 16 -8.98 8.73 -10.25
CA GLY A 16 -9.21 7.53 -11.05
C GLY A 16 -10.29 6.63 -10.47
N VAL A 17 -10.19 6.30 -9.17
CA VAL A 17 -11.13 5.42 -8.47
C VAL A 17 -12.53 6.00 -8.40
N LEU A 18 -12.66 7.31 -8.16
CA LEU A 18 -13.96 8.01 -8.05
C LEU A 18 -14.57 8.40 -9.40
N SER A 19 -13.91 8.10 -10.52
CA SER A 19 -14.42 8.41 -11.84
C SER A 19 -15.66 7.57 -12.17
N GLU A 20 -16.57 8.12 -13.01
CA GLU A 20 -17.73 7.42 -13.49
C GLU A 20 -17.40 6.08 -14.17
N TYR A 21 -16.27 6.01 -14.89
CA TYR A 21 -15.80 4.77 -15.53
C TYR A 21 -15.43 3.69 -14.51
N ALA A 22 -14.72 4.05 -13.46
CA ALA A 22 -14.33 3.11 -12.42
C ALA A 22 -15.55 2.58 -11.65
N GLN A 23 -16.57 3.42 -11.44
CA GLN A 23 -17.77 3.06 -10.71
C GLN A 23 -18.66 2.02 -11.42
N THR A 24 -18.46 1.79 -12.71
CA THR A 24 -19.15 0.71 -13.46
C THR A 24 -18.47 -0.64 -13.34
N ALA A 25 -17.23 -0.69 -12.84
CA ALA A 25 -16.47 -1.92 -12.67
C ALA A 25 -16.81 -2.61 -11.32
N LYS A 26 -16.77 -3.94 -11.30
CA LYS A 26 -16.92 -4.71 -10.05
C LYS A 26 -15.68 -4.63 -9.16
N TYR A 27 -14.50 -4.53 -9.78
CA TYR A 27 -13.21 -4.44 -9.10
C TYR A 27 -12.31 -3.39 -9.75
N ILE A 28 -11.39 -2.84 -8.98
CA ILE A 28 -10.37 -1.86 -9.40
C ILE A 28 -8.98 -2.40 -9.03
N CYS A 29 -8.05 -2.33 -9.99
CA CYS A 29 -6.63 -2.58 -9.79
C CYS A 29 -5.86 -1.26 -9.97
N LEU A 30 -4.93 -0.98 -9.06
CA LEU A 30 -4.05 0.18 -9.14
C LEU A 30 -2.68 -0.23 -9.69
N CYS A 31 -2.18 0.53 -10.66
CA CYS A 31 -0.87 0.35 -11.26
C CYS A 31 -0.17 1.70 -11.35
N ASP A 32 1.05 1.77 -10.80
CA ASP A 32 1.87 2.97 -10.90
C ASP A 32 2.40 3.14 -12.33
N ALA A 33 2.53 4.40 -12.78
CA ALA A 33 2.82 4.71 -14.19
C ALA A 33 4.21 4.25 -14.67
N ASP A 34 5.12 3.96 -13.75
CA ASP A 34 6.48 3.47 -14.02
C ASP A 34 6.64 1.95 -13.86
N ASP A 35 5.56 1.25 -13.48
CA ASP A 35 5.53 -0.19 -13.26
C ASP A 35 4.77 -0.95 -14.36
N MET A 36 4.75 -2.27 -14.28
CA MET A 36 4.05 -3.12 -15.25
C MET A 36 3.32 -4.27 -14.58
N LEU A 37 2.12 -4.59 -15.07
CA LEU A 37 1.40 -5.83 -14.77
C LEU A 37 1.94 -6.99 -15.62
N GLU A 38 1.86 -8.22 -15.10
CA GLU A 38 2.01 -9.42 -15.94
C GLU A 38 0.84 -9.52 -16.93
N PRO A 39 1.05 -10.13 -18.09
CA PRO A 39 0.01 -10.20 -19.13
C PRO A 39 -1.32 -10.81 -18.67
N ASP A 40 -1.29 -11.74 -17.72
CA ASP A 40 -2.47 -12.41 -17.17
C ASP A 40 -2.86 -11.96 -15.76
N ALA A 41 -2.20 -10.94 -15.22
CA ALA A 41 -2.40 -10.43 -13.86
C ALA A 41 -3.87 -10.19 -13.52
N LEU A 42 -4.57 -9.43 -14.36
CA LEU A 42 -5.97 -9.08 -14.11
C LEU A 42 -6.89 -10.31 -14.15
N ARG A 43 -6.61 -11.29 -15.03
CA ARG A 43 -7.36 -12.53 -15.11
C ARG A 43 -7.19 -13.34 -13.83
N VAL A 44 -5.95 -13.55 -13.39
CA VAL A 44 -5.63 -14.33 -12.19
C VAL A 44 -6.28 -13.70 -10.95
N LEU A 45 -6.11 -12.39 -10.77
CA LEU A 45 -6.70 -11.66 -9.64
C LEU A 45 -8.22 -11.71 -9.65
N TYR A 46 -8.85 -11.56 -10.84
CA TYR A 46 -10.30 -11.54 -10.99
C TYR A 46 -10.93 -12.93 -10.74
N GLU A 47 -10.32 -13.98 -11.27
CA GLU A 47 -10.75 -15.37 -11.05
C GLU A 47 -10.72 -15.72 -9.56
N GLU A 48 -9.64 -15.37 -8.85
CA GLU A 48 -9.54 -15.60 -7.42
C GLU A 48 -10.56 -14.78 -6.62
N ALA A 49 -10.75 -13.51 -6.97
CA ALA A 49 -11.75 -12.65 -6.34
C ALA A 49 -13.17 -13.21 -6.52
N GLY A 50 -13.50 -13.72 -7.71
CA GLY A 50 -14.82 -14.29 -8.02
C GLY A 50 -15.06 -15.62 -7.34
N LYS A 51 -14.05 -16.52 -7.34
CA LYS A 51 -14.12 -17.85 -6.74
C LYS A 51 -14.44 -17.82 -5.25
N ASN A 52 -13.84 -16.87 -4.52
CA ASN A 52 -13.92 -16.77 -3.07
C ASN A 52 -14.76 -15.60 -2.57
N ASP A 53 -15.44 -14.86 -3.45
CA ASP A 53 -16.21 -13.63 -3.14
C ASP A 53 -15.41 -12.65 -2.27
N LEU A 54 -14.22 -12.25 -2.76
CA LEU A 54 -13.28 -11.45 -2.01
C LEU A 54 -13.56 -9.95 -2.17
N ASP A 55 -13.30 -9.21 -1.11
CA ASP A 55 -13.27 -7.73 -1.14
C ASP A 55 -11.91 -7.21 -1.61
N CYS A 56 -10.84 -7.98 -1.35
CA CYS A 56 -9.48 -7.69 -1.80
C CYS A 56 -8.74 -8.98 -2.15
N VAL A 57 -7.98 -8.97 -3.23
CA VAL A 57 -6.94 -9.97 -3.54
C VAL A 57 -5.60 -9.28 -3.53
N CYS A 58 -4.63 -9.84 -2.83
CA CYS A 58 -3.26 -9.37 -2.80
C CYS A 58 -2.34 -10.45 -3.38
N ALA A 59 -1.58 -10.10 -4.39
CA ALA A 59 -0.56 -10.95 -4.97
C ALA A 59 0.85 -10.39 -4.74
N ASP A 60 1.88 -11.22 -4.92
CA ASP A 60 3.26 -10.78 -4.77
C ASP A 60 3.70 -9.91 -5.96
N MET A 61 4.85 -9.25 -5.80
CA MET A 61 5.49 -8.44 -6.81
C MET A 61 6.91 -8.94 -7.07
N ALA A 62 7.34 -8.86 -8.32
CA ALA A 62 8.75 -9.01 -8.68
C ALA A 62 9.43 -7.64 -8.75
N LYS A 63 10.68 -7.55 -8.30
CA LYS A 63 11.56 -6.43 -8.63
C LYS A 63 12.02 -6.55 -10.06
N MET A 64 11.99 -5.43 -10.79
CA MET A 64 12.48 -5.35 -12.17
C MET A 64 13.56 -4.30 -12.30
N TRP A 65 14.68 -4.68 -12.92
CA TRP A 65 15.77 -3.78 -13.25
C TRP A 65 16.16 -3.95 -14.72
N LYS A 66 16.10 -2.86 -15.48
CA LYS A 66 16.41 -2.85 -16.94
C LYS A 66 15.70 -3.98 -17.72
N GLY A 67 14.45 -4.26 -17.40
CA GLY A 67 13.66 -5.30 -18.09
C GLY A 67 13.89 -6.74 -17.60
N VAL A 68 14.77 -6.95 -16.61
CA VAL A 68 15.04 -8.28 -16.03
C VAL A 68 14.32 -8.40 -14.69
N LYS A 69 13.48 -9.45 -14.54
CA LYS A 69 12.92 -9.84 -13.24
C LYS A 69 14.02 -10.38 -12.35
N LEU A 70 14.05 -9.92 -11.09
CA LEU A 70 15.04 -10.36 -10.11
C LEU A 70 14.44 -11.41 -9.17
N HIS A 71 13.62 -10.99 -8.22
CA HIS A 71 13.03 -11.84 -7.19
C HIS A 71 11.80 -11.16 -6.59
N SER A 72 11.03 -11.84 -5.73
CA SER A 72 9.93 -11.25 -4.97
C SER A 72 10.39 -9.97 -4.27
N LYS A 73 9.55 -8.94 -4.32
CA LYS A 73 9.84 -7.64 -3.71
C LYS A 73 9.74 -7.69 -2.20
N PHE A 74 8.76 -8.39 -1.67
CA PHE A 74 8.41 -8.31 -0.25
C PHE A 74 8.94 -9.48 0.57
N HIS A 75 8.97 -10.69 0.03
CA HIS A 75 9.26 -11.92 0.80
C HIS A 75 8.42 -11.99 2.09
N ALA A 76 7.21 -11.41 2.07
CA ALA A 76 6.35 -11.36 3.23
C ALA A 76 5.82 -12.76 3.57
N PRO A 77 5.74 -13.12 4.87
CA PRO A 77 5.26 -14.45 5.30
C PRO A 77 3.87 -14.79 4.76
N CYS A 78 3.01 -13.80 4.51
CA CYS A 78 1.69 -14.06 3.94
C CYS A 78 1.73 -14.72 2.57
N PHE A 79 2.85 -14.65 1.83
CA PHE A 79 3.00 -15.25 0.50
C PHE A 79 3.57 -16.68 0.49
N GLU A 80 3.78 -17.32 1.65
CA GLU A 80 4.25 -18.70 1.69
C GLU A 80 3.28 -19.68 1.02
N GLN A 81 1.98 -19.42 1.13
CA GLN A 81 0.94 -20.23 0.49
C GLN A 81 -0.33 -19.40 0.22
N PRO A 82 -1.17 -19.83 -0.76
CA PRO A 82 -2.47 -19.20 -0.98
C PRO A 82 -3.34 -19.34 0.27
N LYS A 83 -3.95 -18.25 0.70
CA LYS A 83 -4.83 -18.24 1.87
C LYS A 83 -5.91 -17.19 1.74
N VAL A 84 -7.11 -17.50 2.22
CA VAL A 84 -8.20 -16.53 2.39
C VAL A 84 -8.32 -16.19 3.88
N TYR A 85 -8.23 -14.91 4.18
CA TYR A 85 -8.43 -14.35 5.51
C TYR A 85 -9.81 -13.72 5.62
N SER A 86 -10.40 -13.74 6.80
CA SER A 86 -11.70 -13.12 7.07
C SER A 86 -11.82 -12.65 8.51
N GLY A 87 -12.61 -11.59 8.73
CA GLY A 87 -12.91 -11.10 10.06
C GLY A 87 -11.67 -10.76 10.89
N GLU A 88 -11.57 -11.35 12.09
CA GLU A 88 -10.47 -11.09 13.03
C GLU A 88 -9.10 -11.54 12.51
N ASP A 89 -9.03 -12.56 11.65
CA ASP A 89 -7.75 -13.01 11.09
C ASP A 89 -7.09 -11.92 10.23
N ILE A 90 -7.88 -11.08 9.54
CA ILE A 90 -7.35 -9.92 8.81
C ILE A 90 -6.68 -8.95 9.78
N ILE A 91 -7.33 -8.68 10.91
CA ILE A 91 -6.83 -7.73 11.92
C ILE A 91 -5.59 -8.30 12.61
N ASN A 92 -5.64 -9.54 13.05
CA ASN A 92 -4.59 -10.13 13.87
C ASN A 92 -3.34 -10.50 13.06
N ASP A 93 -3.51 -11.00 11.82
CA ASP A 93 -2.39 -11.54 11.04
C ASP A 93 -1.84 -10.52 10.02
N LEU A 94 -2.71 -9.68 9.42
CA LEU A 94 -2.32 -8.83 8.30
C LEU A 94 -2.28 -7.34 8.65
N TYR A 95 -3.29 -6.82 9.34
CA TYR A 95 -3.39 -5.40 9.68
C TYR A 95 -2.26 -4.92 10.59
N ILE A 96 -1.71 -5.82 11.40
CA ILE A 96 -0.53 -5.56 12.22
C ILE A 96 0.67 -5.05 11.42
N SER A 97 0.74 -5.39 10.13
CA SER A 97 1.80 -4.90 9.23
C SER A 97 1.75 -3.39 9.01
N CYS A 98 0.61 -2.77 9.24
CA CYS A 98 0.47 -1.31 9.21
C CYS A 98 1.15 -0.63 10.40
N PHE A 99 1.56 -1.40 11.42
CA PHE A 99 2.12 -0.89 12.68
C PHE A 99 3.60 -1.26 12.89
N GLY A 100 4.30 -1.58 11.80
CA GLY A 100 5.75 -1.83 11.83
C GLY A 100 6.14 -3.31 11.90
N ILE A 101 5.18 -4.24 11.83
CA ILE A 101 5.41 -5.69 11.80
C ILE A 101 5.25 -6.18 10.35
N SER A 102 6.34 -6.60 9.74
CA SER A 102 6.36 -6.93 8.30
C SER A 102 5.79 -8.33 8.03
N ASN A 103 4.47 -8.45 7.92
CA ASN A 103 3.79 -9.70 7.54
C ASN A 103 3.01 -9.61 6.22
N TYR A 104 2.59 -8.40 5.84
CA TYR A 104 1.76 -8.13 4.67
C TYR A 104 2.24 -6.85 3.96
N PRO A 105 2.30 -6.80 2.62
CA PRO A 105 2.70 -5.60 1.89
C PRO A 105 1.61 -4.52 1.95
N VAL A 106 1.95 -3.37 2.51
CA VAL A 106 1.03 -2.22 2.65
C VAL A 106 0.86 -1.39 1.37
N SER A 107 1.63 -1.70 0.31
CA SER A 107 1.48 -1.04 -1.00
C SER A 107 0.10 -1.28 -1.59
N LEU A 108 -0.40 -0.35 -2.41
CA LEU A 108 -1.70 -0.48 -3.08
C LEU A 108 -1.63 -1.27 -4.39
N CYS A 109 -0.43 -1.43 -4.95
CA CYS A 109 -0.20 -2.17 -6.19
C CYS A 109 -0.19 -3.69 -5.97
N ALA A 110 -0.30 -4.46 -7.07
CA ALA A 110 -0.47 -5.91 -7.08
C ALA A 110 -1.72 -6.40 -6.34
N LYS A 111 -2.75 -5.58 -6.30
CA LYS A 111 -4.00 -5.87 -5.62
C LYS A 111 -5.21 -5.57 -6.50
N LEU A 112 -6.26 -6.35 -6.27
CA LEU A 112 -7.57 -6.11 -6.84
C LEU A 112 -8.53 -5.82 -5.70
N TYR A 113 -9.23 -4.70 -5.76
CA TYR A 113 -10.14 -4.23 -4.73
C TYR A 113 -11.57 -4.22 -5.25
N ARG A 114 -12.53 -4.68 -4.45
CA ARG A 114 -13.96 -4.46 -4.72
C ARG A 114 -14.21 -2.94 -4.80
N THR A 115 -14.87 -2.51 -5.86
CA THR A 115 -15.06 -1.09 -6.16
C THR A 115 -15.69 -0.32 -5.01
N GLU A 116 -16.71 -0.88 -4.38
CA GLU A 116 -17.38 -0.25 -3.23
C GLU A 116 -16.43 0.01 -2.06
N LEU A 117 -15.53 -0.92 -1.77
CA LEU A 117 -14.55 -0.82 -0.69
C LEU A 117 -13.54 0.31 -0.97
N ILE A 118 -12.86 0.25 -2.11
CA ILE A 118 -11.82 1.22 -2.44
C ILE A 118 -12.38 2.62 -2.66
N THR A 119 -13.58 2.75 -3.25
CA THR A 119 -14.29 4.02 -3.45
C THR A 119 -14.57 4.71 -2.12
N ARG A 120 -15.07 3.96 -1.12
CA ARG A 120 -15.35 4.52 0.20
C ARG A 120 -14.09 5.09 0.83
N VAL A 121 -13.00 4.34 0.80
CA VAL A 121 -11.73 4.75 1.41
C VAL A 121 -11.08 5.92 0.67
N MET A 122 -11.11 5.93 -0.65
CA MET A 122 -10.58 7.03 -1.47
C MET A 122 -11.43 8.32 -1.38
N GLY A 123 -12.65 8.24 -0.88
CA GLY A 123 -13.49 9.40 -0.58
C GLY A 123 -13.05 10.20 0.65
N TYR A 124 -12.18 9.65 1.51
CA TYR A 124 -11.64 10.39 2.65
C TYR A 124 -10.49 11.33 2.25
N PRO A 125 -10.32 12.46 2.97
CA PRO A 125 -9.17 13.35 2.76
C PRO A 125 -7.84 12.60 2.94
N PRO A 126 -6.80 12.94 2.16
CA PRO A 126 -5.47 12.36 2.33
C PRO A 126 -4.88 12.72 3.70
N VAL A 127 -4.22 11.76 4.34
CA VAL A 127 -3.52 11.95 5.63
C VAL A 127 -2.15 12.58 5.40
N VAL A 128 -1.47 12.14 4.35
CA VAL A 128 -0.12 12.55 4.00
C VAL A 128 -0.09 13.06 2.57
N TRP A 129 0.94 13.80 2.22
CA TRP A 129 1.12 14.31 0.87
C TRP A 129 1.70 13.25 -0.07
N PHE A 130 2.72 12.51 0.39
CA PHE A 130 3.43 11.54 -0.43
C PHE A 130 4.00 10.36 0.37
N MET A 131 4.76 10.62 1.46
CA MET A 131 5.43 9.55 2.19
C MET A 131 4.46 8.76 3.06
N GLY A 132 4.31 7.47 2.72
CA GLY A 132 3.37 6.58 3.41
C GLY A 132 1.92 6.72 2.96
N ASP A 133 1.69 7.25 1.76
CA ASP A 133 0.38 7.37 1.14
C ASP A 133 -0.34 6.02 1.04
N ASP A 134 0.32 4.99 0.51
CA ASP A 134 -0.19 3.62 0.43
C ASP A 134 -0.58 3.07 1.81
N LEU A 135 0.29 3.28 2.80
CA LEU A 135 0.04 2.84 4.17
C LEU A 135 -1.16 3.56 4.79
N SER A 136 -1.31 4.87 4.55
CA SER A 136 -2.44 5.65 5.05
C SER A 136 -3.79 5.17 4.50
N ILE A 137 -3.82 4.72 3.26
CA ILE A 137 -4.99 4.15 2.61
C ILE A 137 -5.24 2.73 3.14
N THR A 138 -4.18 1.90 3.24
CA THR A 138 -4.28 0.52 3.75
C THR A 138 -4.76 0.47 5.20
N LEU A 139 -4.35 1.44 6.05
CA LEU A 139 -4.87 1.60 7.41
C LEU A 139 -6.40 1.76 7.49
N ARG A 140 -7.01 2.35 6.46
CA ARG A 140 -8.47 2.47 6.35
C ARG A 140 -9.12 1.27 5.68
N LEU A 141 -8.45 0.67 4.68
CA LEU A 141 -8.99 -0.45 3.91
C LEU A 141 -9.13 -1.73 4.73
N MET A 142 -8.07 -2.08 5.49
CA MET A 142 -8.00 -3.38 6.15
C MET A 142 -9.14 -3.62 7.14
N PRO A 143 -9.50 -2.69 8.03
CA PRO A 143 -10.61 -2.90 8.97
C PRO A 143 -11.99 -2.99 8.31
N GLU A 144 -12.14 -2.46 7.09
CA GLU A 144 -13.39 -2.53 6.33
C GLU A 144 -13.46 -3.75 5.40
N THR A 145 -12.36 -4.48 5.27
CA THR A 145 -12.25 -5.68 4.42
C THR A 145 -12.80 -6.89 5.15
N ARG A 146 -13.81 -7.54 4.59
CA ARG A 146 -14.43 -8.74 5.18
C ARG A 146 -13.70 -10.01 4.78
N ARG A 147 -13.25 -10.09 3.52
CA ARG A 147 -12.56 -11.26 2.96
C ARG A 147 -11.40 -10.81 2.08
N LEU A 148 -10.19 -11.30 2.39
CA LEU A 148 -8.95 -10.98 1.70
C LEU A 148 -8.24 -12.25 1.26
N GLY A 149 -7.98 -12.38 -0.04
CA GLY A 149 -7.21 -13.48 -0.60
C GLY A 149 -5.74 -13.12 -0.79
N ILE A 150 -4.87 -14.06 -0.50
CA ILE A 150 -3.43 -13.98 -0.74
C ILE A 150 -3.05 -14.95 -1.86
N LEU A 151 -2.32 -14.44 -2.85
CA LEU A 151 -1.72 -15.22 -3.94
C LEU A 151 -0.20 -15.07 -3.89
N PRO A 152 0.57 -16.18 -3.78
CA PRO A 152 2.04 -16.14 -3.80
C PRO A 152 2.63 -15.74 -5.15
N GLU A 153 1.84 -15.80 -6.22
CA GLU A 153 2.29 -15.49 -7.58
C GLU A 153 2.60 -14.01 -7.73
N ALA A 154 3.74 -13.70 -8.36
CA ALA A 154 4.08 -12.33 -8.71
C ALA A 154 3.36 -11.91 -9.98
N VAL A 155 2.36 -11.04 -9.84
CA VAL A 155 1.55 -10.51 -10.95
C VAL A 155 1.95 -9.09 -11.36
N TYR A 156 2.90 -8.51 -10.66
CA TYR A 156 3.28 -7.09 -10.79
C TYR A 156 4.79 -6.94 -10.83
N ASN A 157 5.30 -6.10 -11.73
CA ASN A 157 6.71 -5.84 -11.91
C ASN A 157 7.04 -4.43 -11.43
N TYR A 158 7.62 -4.35 -10.24
CA TYR A 158 8.07 -3.09 -9.63
C TYR A 158 9.41 -2.67 -10.20
N ARG A 159 9.47 -1.50 -10.83
CA ARG A 159 10.70 -0.93 -11.37
C ARG A 159 11.53 -0.28 -10.26
N ILE A 160 12.79 -0.75 -10.12
CA ILE A 160 13.73 -0.18 -9.16
C ILE A 160 14.23 1.19 -9.64
N GLY A 161 14.33 2.19 -8.75
CA GLY A 161 14.91 3.50 -9.02
C GLY A 161 13.94 4.67 -9.06
N GLY A 162 12.76 4.51 -8.48
CA GLY A 162 11.73 5.55 -8.36
C GLY A 162 12.09 6.72 -7.42
N ASN A 163 11.17 7.67 -7.27
CA ASN A 163 11.37 8.94 -6.54
C ASN A 163 11.42 8.82 -5.01
N THR A 164 11.11 7.67 -4.43
CA THR A 164 11.04 7.43 -2.98
C THR A 164 12.39 7.53 -2.25
N SER A 165 13.50 7.58 -2.99
CA SER A 165 14.86 7.69 -2.43
C SER A 165 15.40 9.12 -2.35
N ARG A 166 14.59 10.14 -2.68
CA ARG A 166 15.01 11.54 -2.66
C ARG A 166 14.46 12.25 -1.45
N TYR A 167 15.25 13.17 -0.87
CA TYR A 167 14.75 14.07 0.17
C TYR A 167 13.68 14.99 -0.40
N MET A 168 12.60 15.16 0.38
CA MET A 168 11.55 16.13 0.11
C MET A 168 11.24 16.91 1.41
N PRO A 169 11.05 18.25 1.34
CA PRO A 169 10.84 19.08 2.53
C PRO A 169 9.68 18.64 3.43
N TYR A 170 8.65 18.05 2.86
CA TYR A 170 7.43 17.61 3.57
C TYR A 170 7.53 16.21 4.20
N MET A 171 8.64 15.46 3.99
CA MET A 171 8.76 14.08 4.48
C MET A 171 8.57 13.97 6.00
N LEU A 172 9.14 14.89 6.76
CA LEU A 172 9.03 14.86 8.22
C LEU A 172 7.58 15.07 8.67
N ASP A 173 6.88 16.01 8.06
CA ASP A 173 5.47 16.28 8.37
C ASP A 173 4.61 15.06 8.02
N ASP A 174 4.85 14.40 6.88
CA ASP A 174 4.16 13.18 6.49
C ASP A 174 4.39 12.05 7.51
N PHE A 175 5.63 11.82 7.95
CA PHE A 175 5.94 10.80 8.95
C PHE A 175 5.22 11.06 10.29
N LEU A 176 5.20 12.31 10.75
CA LEU A 176 4.52 12.68 12.00
C LEU A 176 3.00 12.57 11.88
N ARG A 177 2.42 12.96 10.74
CA ARG A 177 0.98 12.80 10.46
C ARG A 177 0.59 11.34 10.41
N LEU A 178 1.40 10.52 9.72
CA LEU A 178 1.18 9.07 9.62
C LEU A 178 1.25 8.40 10.99
N TYR A 179 2.23 8.74 11.82
CA TYR A 179 2.34 8.22 13.17
C TYR A 179 1.11 8.54 14.04
N ARG A 180 0.63 9.79 14.00
CA ARG A 180 -0.60 10.21 14.70
C ARG A 180 -1.80 9.42 14.18
N PHE A 181 -1.92 9.27 12.88
CA PHE A 181 -3.01 8.52 12.28
C PHE A 181 -2.98 7.03 12.65
N LYS A 182 -1.81 6.40 12.69
CA LYS A 182 -1.64 5.04 13.23
C LYS A 182 -2.12 4.95 14.68
N THR A 183 -1.77 5.91 15.51
CA THR A 183 -2.21 5.96 16.92
C THR A 183 -3.74 6.02 17.02
N GLU A 184 -4.40 6.84 16.21
CA GLU A 184 -5.86 6.92 16.15
C GLU A 184 -6.49 5.60 15.69
N MET A 185 -5.93 4.97 14.65
CA MET A 185 -6.44 3.70 14.13
C MET A 185 -6.24 2.56 15.13
N ARG A 186 -5.12 2.53 15.86
CA ARG A 186 -4.87 1.58 16.94
C ARG A 186 -5.90 1.69 18.08
N GLN A 187 -6.33 2.89 18.40
CA GLN A 187 -7.36 3.10 19.43
C GLN A 187 -8.75 2.59 19.00
N LYS A 188 -9.03 2.60 17.70
CA LYS A 188 -10.31 2.13 17.14
C LYS A 188 -10.37 0.61 16.95
N HIS A 189 -9.23 -0.02 16.77
CA HIS A 189 -9.14 -1.45 16.48
C HIS A 189 -8.22 -2.12 17.50
N PRO A 190 -8.65 -3.20 18.17
CA PRO A 190 -7.80 -3.96 19.07
C PRO A 190 -6.52 -4.42 18.37
N MET A 191 -5.38 -4.18 19.00
CA MET A 191 -4.07 -4.53 18.47
C MET A 191 -3.27 -5.28 19.54
N PRO A 192 -2.33 -6.16 19.17
CA PRO A 192 -1.39 -6.76 20.10
C PRO A 192 -0.67 -5.69 20.92
N GLN A 193 -0.31 -6.03 22.18
CA GLN A 193 0.34 -5.08 23.11
C GLN A 193 1.61 -4.47 22.53
N ASP A 194 2.36 -5.22 21.71
CA ASP A 194 3.63 -4.80 21.14
C ASP A 194 3.52 -3.81 19.97
N ALA A 195 2.32 -3.55 19.45
CA ALA A 195 2.13 -2.65 18.32
C ALA A 195 2.70 -1.24 18.56
N GLU A 196 2.62 -0.73 19.80
CA GLU A 196 3.19 0.58 20.17
C GLU A 196 4.70 0.59 20.11
N TYR A 197 5.34 -0.47 20.57
CA TYR A 197 6.78 -0.64 20.48
C TYR A 197 7.24 -0.65 19.02
N PHE A 198 6.61 -1.46 18.16
CA PHE A 198 6.96 -1.54 16.74
C PHE A 198 6.72 -0.23 15.99
N MET A 199 5.62 0.49 16.31
CA MET A 199 5.37 1.83 15.77
C MET A 199 6.48 2.83 16.15
N ALA A 200 6.94 2.78 17.40
CA ALA A 200 8.04 3.64 17.88
C ALA A 200 9.37 3.32 17.18
N VAL A 201 9.69 2.03 17.03
CA VAL A 201 10.89 1.57 16.30
C VAL A 201 10.82 1.99 14.84
N GLU A 202 9.68 1.82 14.18
CA GLU A 202 9.48 2.27 12.79
C GLU A 202 9.66 3.78 12.66
N LEU A 203 9.07 4.57 13.56
CA LEU A 203 9.24 6.02 13.57
C LEU A 203 10.71 6.42 13.69
N LEU A 204 11.46 5.80 14.60
CA LEU A 204 12.89 6.06 14.75
C LEU A 204 13.64 5.74 13.45
N ASN A 205 13.36 4.63 12.80
CA ASN A 205 14.01 4.22 11.55
C ASN A 205 13.72 5.22 10.41
N VAL A 206 12.48 5.67 10.25
CA VAL A 206 12.15 6.65 9.20
C VAL A 206 12.73 8.03 9.50
N LEU A 207 12.82 8.44 10.78
CA LEU A 207 13.49 9.68 11.18
C LEU A 207 15.01 9.63 10.94
N MET A 208 15.65 8.50 11.20
CA MET A 208 17.07 8.30 10.88
C MET A 208 17.30 8.37 9.37
N THR A 209 16.45 7.71 8.58
CA THR A 209 16.51 7.76 7.11
C THR A 209 16.33 9.18 6.59
N TRP A 210 15.33 9.91 7.12
CA TRP A 210 15.10 11.32 6.79
C TRP A 210 16.32 12.18 7.08
N PHE A 211 16.93 12.00 8.25
CA PHE A 211 18.12 12.77 8.67
C PHE A 211 19.33 12.52 7.77
N GLU A 212 19.55 11.26 7.36
CA GLU A 212 20.61 10.93 6.41
C GLU A 212 20.37 11.54 5.01
N MET A 213 19.12 11.50 4.53
CA MET A 213 18.76 12.14 3.26
C MET A 213 18.96 13.65 3.31
N TYR A 214 18.55 14.29 4.42
CA TYR A 214 18.76 15.72 4.66
C TYR A 214 20.24 16.10 4.63
N LYS A 215 21.10 15.34 5.34
CA LYS A 215 22.56 15.56 5.33
C LYS A 215 23.18 15.45 3.94
N ARG A 216 22.73 14.50 3.13
CA ARG A 216 23.24 14.32 1.76
C ARG A 216 22.88 15.50 0.86
N GLN A 217 21.70 16.08 1.05
CA GLN A 217 21.29 17.28 0.30
C GLN A 217 22.19 18.49 0.59
N GLY A 218 22.56 18.74 1.85
CA GLY A 218 23.45 19.84 2.23
C GLY A 218 24.86 19.73 1.64
N LYS A 219 25.33 18.54 1.25
CA LYS A 219 26.63 18.33 0.59
C LYS A 219 26.64 18.63 -0.92
N HIS A 220 25.48 18.84 -1.52
CA HIS A 220 25.35 19.19 -2.95
C HIS A 220 25.08 20.68 -3.17
N THR A 221 25.02 21.48 -2.11
CA THR A 221 24.82 22.96 -2.15
C THR A 221 26.07 23.75 -1.76
N GLU A 222 27.16 23.08 -1.47
CA GLU A 222 28.52 23.65 -1.36
C GLU A 222 29.36 23.28 -2.61
#